data_4b5d701c1cf901c1ef0dfcf6b8f54488
#
_entry.id   4b5d701c1cf901c1ef0dfcf6b8f54488
#
_cell.length_a   1.000
_cell.length_b   1.000
_cell.length_c   1.000
_cell.angle_alpha   90.00
_cell.angle_beta   90.00
_cell.angle_gamma   90.00
#
_symmetry.space_group_name_H-M   'P 1'
#
loop_
_entity.id
_entity.type
_entity.pdbx_description
1 polymer ?
#
loop_
_entity_poly.entity_id
_entity_poly.type
_entity_poly.pdbx_seq_one_letter_code
_entity_poly.pdbx_strand_id
1 'polypeptide(L)'
;MQRALFLFNHDAAHQVAHLAPVAAAMAREHADIETVVAFAGDAIRKRILGLIDPDDAAKITWTSLDLPPVMGAATRIFDRILPASRLARLRVHEQLFEASAAVISTERTCLRVKERLGPSRSPLFIRVPHGTGDRSVTFHPDHRKFDLSLVAGPKMAAQLAANGVDPARIEVTGYSKFERIDLAARPRFFENDNPTFVYNPHFDPYLSSWYEAGPQLLEWFASEEGQAYNLIFAPHVMLFRKSMHVSPEYKLAKRRPEVPEAALAARNVLVDVDGPRLFDMSYMLGADAYIGDASSQLYEFLVRPRAVFLLDPNGALAEQGHETLPFLSTGPSVRSVEALATELPDWAETAARFKPAQDELIAQTFALSDTPASTRAAQAIATAIRSKNG
;
A
#
# COMPACT_ATOMS: atom_id res chain seq x y z
N MET A 1 11.45 31.77 1.67
CA MET A 1 11.80 30.41 1.25
C MET A 1 10.49 29.71 0.88
N GLN A 2 10.44 29.01 -0.27
CA GLN A 2 9.27 28.21 -0.66
C GLN A 2 9.12 27.01 0.26
N ARG A 3 7.88 26.52 0.43
CA ARG A 3 7.60 25.42 1.36
C ARG A 3 6.97 24.23 0.64
N ALA A 4 7.53 23.05 0.83
CA ALA A 4 6.96 21.75 0.44
C ALA A 4 6.33 21.10 1.68
N LEU A 5 4.99 20.96 1.71
CA LEU A 5 4.23 20.39 2.80
C LEU A 5 3.94 18.91 2.55
N PHE A 6 4.58 18.02 3.26
CA PHE A 6 4.32 16.56 3.24
C PHE A 6 3.23 16.22 4.26
N LEU A 7 2.09 15.78 3.76
CA LEU A 7 0.87 15.61 4.54
C LEU A 7 0.62 14.15 4.94
N PHE A 8 0.77 13.83 6.22
CA PHE A 8 0.46 12.55 6.85
C PHE A 8 -0.80 12.65 7.70
N ASN A 9 -1.94 12.97 7.05
CA ASN A 9 -3.24 13.20 7.72
C ASN A 9 -4.09 11.92 7.80
N HIS A 10 -3.47 10.77 8.06
CA HIS A 10 -4.16 9.48 8.14
C HIS A 10 -3.68 8.67 9.33
N ASP A 11 -4.53 7.76 9.82
CA ASP A 11 -4.20 6.81 10.89
C ASP A 11 -3.65 5.47 10.31
N ALA A 12 -3.37 5.44 9.01
CA ALA A 12 -2.94 4.27 8.25
C ALA A 12 -1.42 4.19 8.18
N ALA A 13 -0.80 3.52 9.15
CA ALA A 13 0.65 3.41 9.28
C ALA A 13 1.35 2.83 8.04
N HIS A 14 0.66 1.99 7.25
CA HIS A 14 1.21 1.41 6.02
C HIS A 14 1.50 2.45 4.92
N GLN A 15 0.80 3.58 4.91
CA GLN A 15 1.02 4.64 3.91
C GLN A 15 2.28 5.46 4.17
N VAL A 16 2.79 5.48 5.40
CA VAL A 16 3.93 6.29 5.80
C VAL A 16 5.18 5.95 5.00
N ALA A 17 5.43 4.65 4.73
CA ALA A 17 6.60 4.17 4.02
C ALA A 17 6.71 4.67 2.56
N HIS A 18 5.60 5.15 1.98
CA HIS A 18 5.59 5.68 0.60
C HIS A 18 5.96 7.16 0.50
N LEU A 19 5.81 7.91 1.60
CA LEU A 19 6.00 9.36 1.57
C LEU A 19 7.17 9.83 2.45
N ALA A 20 7.48 9.12 3.53
CA ALA A 20 8.54 9.51 4.45
C ALA A 20 9.94 9.57 3.79
N PRO A 21 10.37 8.59 2.95
CA PRO A 21 11.64 8.68 2.24
C PRO A 21 11.71 9.88 1.29
N VAL A 22 10.58 10.24 0.66
CA VAL A 22 10.50 11.39 -0.25
C VAL A 22 10.68 12.71 0.51
N ALA A 23 10.08 12.84 1.70
CA ALA A 23 10.26 14.00 2.56
C ALA A 23 11.73 14.13 3.04
N ALA A 24 12.37 13.01 3.39
CA ALA A 24 13.77 12.97 3.77
C ALA A 24 14.70 13.39 2.62
N ALA A 25 14.49 12.83 1.41
CA ALA A 25 15.25 13.21 0.23
C ALA A 25 15.07 14.70 -0.11
N MET A 26 13.84 15.23 -0.01
CA MET A 26 13.56 16.65 -0.23
C MET A 26 14.35 17.54 0.75
N ALA A 27 14.35 17.21 2.03
CA ALA A 27 15.07 17.96 3.06
C ALA A 27 16.60 17.89 2.88
N ARG A 28 17.12 16.77 2.37
CA ARG A 28 18.53 16.54 2.15
C ARG A 28 19.06 17.26 0.90
N GLU A 29 18.32 17.20 -0.21
CA GLU A 29 18.80 17.53 -1.55
C GLU A 29 18.36 18.92 -2.04
N HIS A 30 17.33 19.52 -1.43
CA HIS A 30 16.73 20.79 -1.86
C HIS A 30 16.62 21.79 -0.72
N ALA A 31 17.77 22.22 -0.14
CA ALA A 31 17.84 23.14 1.00
C ALA A 31 17.27 24.54 0.72
N ASP A 32 17.05 24.91 -0.54
CA ASP A 32 16.38 26.14 -0.98
C ASP A 32 14.85 26.09 -0.79
N ILE A 33 14.29 24.92 -0.49
CA ILE A 33 12.87 24.69 -0.25
C ILE A 33 12.70 24.14 1.17
N GLU A 34 11.92 24.85 2.01
CA GLU A 34 11.61 24.38 3.36
C GLU A 34 10.77 23.09 3.29
N THR A 35 11.28 22.00 3.84
CA THR A 35 10.53 20.74 3.97
C THR A 35 9.75 20.74 5.27
N VAL A 36 8.42 20.73 5.19
CA VAL A 36 7.51 20.66 6.34
C VAL A 36 6.80 19.30 6.33
N VAL A 37 6.86 18.58 7.44
CA VAL A 37 6.11 17.34 7.66
C VAL A 37 4.96 17.62 8.64
N ALA A 38 3.73 17.55 8.13
CA ALA A 38 2.51 17.68 8.92
C ALA A 38 1.92 16.29 9.20
N PHE A 39 1.76 15.93 10.47
CA PHE A 39 1.41 14.57 10.89
C PHE A 39 0.22 14.54 11.86
N ALA A 40 -0.57 13.45 11.79
CA ALA A 40 -1.73 13.20 12.62
C ALA A 40 -1.36 12.30 13.81
N GLY A 41 -0.89 12.92 14.91
CA GLY A 41 -0.60 12.24 16.18
C GLY A 41 0.77 11.56 16.24
N ASP A 42 1.20 11.29 17.47
CA ASP A 42 2.56 10.81 17.79
C ASP A 42 2.90 9.44 17.19
N ALA A 43 1.94 8.55 17.03
CA ALA A 43 2.17 7.24 16.42
C ALA A 43 2.65 7.35 14.97
N ILE A 44 2.06 8.27 14.19
CA ILE A 44 2.48 8.54 12.81
C ILE A 44 3.87 9.19 12.81
N ARG A 45 4.11 10.18 13.67
CA ARG A 45 5.43 10.81 13.81
C ARG A 45 6.51 9.78 14.14
N LYS A 46 6.28 8.92 15.12
CA LYS A 46 7.22 7.85 15.50
C LYS A 46 7.50 6.91 14.32
N ARG A 47 6.46 6.56 13.55
CA ARG A 47 6.62 5.71 12.37
C ARG A 47 7.44 6.40 11.28
N ILE A 48 7.25 7.70 11.03
CA ILE A 48 8.05 8.47 10.08
C ILE A 48 9.53 8.46 10.51
N LEU A 49 9.79 8.81 11.77
CA LEU A 49 11.16 8.84 12.32
C LEU A 49 11.86 7.48 12.27
N GLY A 50 11.14 6.38 12.36
CA GLY A 50 11.69 5.03 12.19
C GLY A 50 12.02 4.65 10.73
N LEU A 51 11.64 5.49 9.75
CA LEU A 51 11.85 5.23 8.32
C LEU A 51 12.83 6.20 7.65
N ILE A 52 13.30 7.22 8.34
CA ILE A 52 14.23 8.23 7.82
C ILE A 52 15.48 8.33 8.70
N ASP A 53 16.55 8.86 8.13
CA ASP A 53 17.78 9.07 8.90
C ASP A 53 17.64 10.25 9.86
N PRO A 54 18.25 10.18 11.07
CA PRO A 54 18.20 11.27 12.05
C PRO A 54 18.71 12.61 11.49
N ASP A 55 19.73 12.59 10.65
CA ASP A 55 20.29 13.79 10.03
C ASP A 55 19.32 14.46 9.05
N ASP A 56 18.53 13.66 8.31
CA ASP A 56 17.47 14.17 7.46
C ASP A 56 16.29 14.69 8.29
N ALA A 57 15.94 13.97 9.36
CA ALA A 57 14.89 14.37 10.29
C ALA A 57 15.17 15.73 10.96
N ALA A 58 16.45 16.06 11.22
CA ALA A 58 16.88 17.33 11.79
C ALA A 58 16.69 18.52 10.84
N LYS A 59 16.63 18.27 9.52
CA LYS A 59 16.40 19.30 8.48
C LYS A 59 14.92 19.56 8.20
N ILE A 60 14.02 18.77 8.79
CA ILE A 60 12.57 18.85 8.57
C ILE A 60 11.93 19.73 9.64
N THR A 61 11.06 20.63 9.20
CA THR A 61 10.14 21.36 10.10
C THR A 61 8.93 20.48 10.40
N TRP A 62 8.73 20.13 11.68
CA TRP A 62 7.66 19.23 12.12
C TRP A 62 6.44 20.00 12.60
N THR A 63 5.24 19.69 12.11
CA THR A 63 3.98 20.32 12.49
C THR A 63 2.94 19.26 12.86
N SER A 64 2.42 19.33 14.11
CA SER A 64 1.30 18.46 14.49
C SER A 64 -0.01 18.98 13.90
N LEU A 65 -0.85 18.06 13.42
CA LEU A 65 -2.21 18.32 12.96
C LEU A 65 -3.24 18.04 14.07
N ASP A 66 -2.85 18.24 15.34
CA ASP A 66 -3.75 18.00 16.47
C ASP A 66 -4.98 18.88 16.40
N LEU A 67 -6.12 18.33 16.79
CA LEU A 67 -7.36 19.06 16.95
C LEU A 67 -7.48 19.59 18.39
N PRO A 68 -8.15 20.72 18.60
CA PRO A 68 -8.54 21.13 19.94
C PRO A 68 -9.25 19.97 20.67
N PRO A 69 -9.02 19.75 21.98
CA PRO A 69 -9.47 18.53 22.69
C PRO A 69 -10.96 18.24 22.53
N VAL A 70 -11.81 19.27 22.63
CA VAL A 70 -13.27 19.13 22.48
C VAL A 70 -13.65 18.69 21.06
N MET A 71 -13.02 19.29 20.05
CA MET A 71 -13.25 18.93 18.64
C MET A 71 -12.74 17.53 18.35
N GLY A 72 -11.55 17.15 18.86
CA GLY A 72 -11.00 15.81 18.72
C GLY A 72 -11.87 14.72 19.33
N ALA A 73 -12.48 14.99 20.51
CA ALA A 73 -13.43 14.05 21.12
C ALA A 73 -14.70 13.90 20.27
N ALA A 74 -15.27 15.01 19.81
CA ALA A 74 -16.48 15.01 18.98
C ALA A 74 -16.25 14.27 17.64
N THR A 75 -15.16 14.56 16.93
CA THR A 75 -14.89 13.94 15.62
C THR A 75 -14.64 12.44 15.70
N ARG A 76 -14.04 11.93 16.79
CA ARG A 76 -13.83 10.47 17.00
C ARG A 76 -15.14 9.67 17.01
N ILE A 77 -16.22 10.25 17.48
CA ILE A 77 -17.55 9.61 17.47
C ILE A 77 -18.01 9.39 16.02
N PHE A 78 -17.79 10.38 15.16
CA PHE A 78 -18.18 10.34 13.74
C PHE A 78 -17.20 9.57 12.86
N ASP A 79 -15.96 9.31 13.28
CA ASP A 79 -14.95 8.56 12.50
C ASP A 79 -15.36 7.10 12.21
N ARG A 80 -16.41 6.61 12.86
CA ARG A 80 -17.01 5.30 12.57
C ARG A 80 -17.74 5.28 11.23
N ILE A 81 -18.26 6.43 10.78
CA ILE A 81 -19.11 6.56 9.57
C ILE A 81 -18.38 7.36 8.49
N LEU A 82 -17.76 8.48 8.86
CA LEU A 82 -17.06 9.41 7.96
C LEU A 82 -15.66 9.72 8.53
N PRO A 83 -14.66 10.07 7.71
CA PRO A 83 -13.32 10.46 8.19
C PRO A 83 -13.34 11.88 8.80
N ALA A 84 -14.17 12.07 9.85
CA ALA A 84 -14.46 13.39 10.43
C ALA A 84 -13.20 14.08 10.99
N SER A 85 -12.37 13.33 11.73
CA SER A 85 -11.11 13.85 12.26
C SER A 85 -10.16 14.31 11.16
N ARG A 86 -10.05 13.57 10.05
CA ARG A 86 -9.20 13.95 8.91
C ARG A 86 -9.68 15.25 8.27
N LEU A 87 -10.98 15.39 8.05
CA LEU A 87 -11.57 16.59 7.45
C LEU A 87 -11.45 17.80 8.38
N ALA A 88 -11.65 17.60 9.69
CA ALA A 88 -11.49 18.66 10.69
C ALA A 88 -10.05 19.18 10.75
N ARG A 89 -9.04 18.30 10.75
CA ARG A 89 -7.62 18.67 10.69
C ARG A 89 -7.31 19.55 9.49
N LEU A 90 -7.79 19.17 8.29
CA LEU A 90 -7.60 19.97 7.07
C LEU A 90 -8.21 21.37 7.16
N ARG A 91 -9.32 21.52 7.91
CA ARG A 91 -9.97 22.82 8.10
C ARG A 91 -9.28 23.68 9.15
N VAL A 92 -8.92 23.08 10.29
CA VAL A 92 -8.25 23.80 11.39
C VAL A 92 -6.88 24.32 10.97
N HIS A 93 -6.16 23.56 10.15
CA HIS A 93 -4.81 23.89 9.70
C HIS A 93 -4.76 24.50 8.27
N GLU A 94 -5.87 25.06 7.76
CA GLU A 94 -5.95 25.55 6.37
C GLU A 94 -4.87 26.57 6.02
N GLN A 95 -4.48 27.44 6.95
CA GLN A 95 -3.41 28.42 6.76
C GLN A 95 -2.05 27.77 6.46
N LEU A 96 -1.77 26.57 7.00
CA LEU A 96 -0.55 25.84 6.70
C LEU A 96 -0.47 25.44 5.22
N PHE A 97 -1.60 25.07 4.65
CA PHE A 97 -1.70 24.72 3.22
C PHE A 97 -1.54 25.97 2.35
N GLU A 98 -2.22 27.06 2.69
CA GLU A 98 -2.17 28.33 1.95
C GLU A 98 -0.75 28.92 1.93
N ALA A 99 0.00 28.76 3.04
CA ALA A 99 1.39 29.21 3.15
C ALA A 99 2.41 28.32 2.44
N SER A 100 1.98 27.24 1.79
CA SER A 100 2.86 26.29 1.12
C SER A 100 2.89 26.50 -0.40
N ALA A 101 4.03 26.24 -1.05
CA ALA A 101 4.14 26.22 -2.52
C ALA A 101 3.57 24.93 -3.10
N ALA A 102 3.75 23.79 -2.38
CA ALA A 102 3.21 22.49 -2.76
C ALA A 102 2.74 21.71 -1.53
N VAL A 103 1.69 20.90 -1.71
CA VAL A 103 1.17 19.91 -0.76
C VAL A 103 1.34 18.53 -1.37
N ILE A 104 2.13 17.68 -0.73
CA ILE A 104 2.43 16.32 -1.17
C ILE A 104 1.68 15.33 -0.28
N SER A 105 0.88 14.45 -0.88
CA SER A 105 0.02 13.53 -0.12
C SER A 105 -0.15 12.18 -0.81
N THR A 106 -0.35 11.13 0.00
CA THR A 106 -0.78 9.81 -0.48
C THR A 106 -2.30 9.72 -0.65
N GLU A 107 -3.06 10.68 -0.11
CA GLU A 107 -4.51 10.68 -0.04
C GLU A 107 -5.17 11.76 -0.88
N ARG A 108 -6.42 11.51 -1.31
CA ARG A 108 -7.26 12.46 -2.06
C ARG A 108 -7.96 13.49 -1.16
N THR A 109 -8.07 13.24 0.14
CA THR A 109 -8.79 14.13 1.07
C THR A 109 -8.24 15.55 1.09
N CYS A 110 -6.94 15.74 0.82
CA CYS A 110 -6.30 17.05 0.70
C CYS A 110 -6.93 17.94 -0.39
N LEU A 111 -7.54 17.36 -1.43
CA LEU A 111 -8.21 18.10 -2.50
C LEU A 111 -9.40 18.93 -2.01
N ARG A 112 -9.97 18.60 -0.85
CA ARG A 112 -10.97 19.45 -0.17
C ARG A 112 -10.42 20.82 0.21
N VAL A 113 -9.12 20.90 0.51
CA VAL A 113 -8.45 22.19 0.74
C VAL A 113 -8.29 22.93 -0.58
N LYS A 114 -7.85 22.24 -1.65
CA LYS A 114 -7.73 22.83 -2.99
C LYS A 114 -9.05 23.50 -3.43
N GLU A 115 -10.16 22.78 -3.26
CA GLU A 115 -11.50 23.27 -3.62
C GLU A 115 -11.90 24.52 -2.82
N ARG A 116 -11.55 24.60 -1.52
CA ARG A 116 -11.88 25.76 -0.68
C ARG A 116 -11.01 26.99 -0.96
N LEU A 117 -9.71 26.78 -1.15
CA LEU A 117 -8.80 27.88 -1.43
C LEU A 117 -9.04 28.52 -2.80
N GLY A 118 -9.53 27.73 -3.76
CA GLY A 118 -9.70 28.14 -5.14
C GLY A 118 -8.36 28.35 -5.88
N PRO A 119 -8.38 28.59 -7.19
CA PRO A 119 -7.17 28.54 -8.03
C PRO A 119 -6.12 29.60 -7.69
N SER A 120 -6.53 30.78 -7.22
CA SER A 120 -5.61 31.90 -6.97
C SER A 120 -4.79 31.77 -5.67
N ARG A 121 -5.27 31.00 -4.68
CA ARG A 121 -4.61 30.80 -3.38
C ARG A 121 -4.09 29.37 -3.17
N SER A 122 -4.34 28.51 -4.14
CA SER A 122 -4.02 27.08 -4.00
C SER A 122 -2.55 26.80 -4.26
N PRO A 123 -1.86 26.06 -3.35
CA PRO A 123 -0.56 25.47 -3.66
C PRO A 123 -0.69 24.44 -4.79
N LEU A 124 0.43 23.91 -5.27
CA LEU A 124 0.42 22.67 -6.07
C LEU A 124 -0.02 21.50 -5.20
N PHE A 125 -0.90 20.66 -5.70
CA PHE A 125 -1.26 19.40 -5.06
C PHE A 125 -0.60 18.25 -5.80
N ILE A 126 0.35 17.58 -5.14
CA ILE A 126 1.16 16.50 -5.71
C ILE A 126 0.79 15.18 -5.03
N ARG A 127 0.50 14.18 -5.84
CA ARG A 127 0.15 12.85 -5.35
C ARG A 127 1.33 11.90 -5.40
N VAL A 128 1.55 11.16 -4.30
CA VAL A 128 2.42 9.96 -4.25
C VAL A 128 1.52 8.78 -3.87
N PRO A 129 1.16 7.88 -4.80
CA PRO A 129 0.31 6.73 -4.50
C PRO A 129 0.92 5.79 -3.46
N HIS A 130 0.09 5.22 -2.58
CA HIS A 130 0.51 4.30 -1.52
C HIS A 130 0.30 2.81 -1.89
N GLY A 131 0.31 2.48 -3.17
CA GLY A 131 0.16 1.12 -3.66
C GLY A 131 0.14 1.09 -5.19
N THR A 132 0.34 -0.09 -5.75
CA THR A 132 0.42 -0.35 -7.19
C THR A 132 -0.73 -1.23 -7.69
N GLY A 133 -1.79 -1.39 -6.86
CA GLY A 133 -2.93 -2.24 -7.18
C GLY A 133 -3.79 -1.70 -8.32
N ASP A 134 -4.55 -2.59 -8.94
CA ASP A 134 -5.36 -2.35 -10.14
C ASP A 134 -6.84 -2.04 -9.84
N ARG A 135 -7.19 -1.79 -8.58
CA ARG A 135 -8.58 -1.56 -8.17
C ARG A 135 -9.11 -0.21 -8.68
N SER A 136 -10.42 -0.15 -8.91
CA SER A 136 -11.14 1.05 -9.38
C SER A 136 -10.86 2.31 -8.56
N VAL A 137 -10.65 2.16 -7.25
CA VAL A 137 -10.29 3.26 -6.33
C VAL A 137 -8.97 3.93 -6.73
N THR A 138 -8.07 3.21 -7.41
CA THR A 138 -6.80 3.73 -7.94
C THR A 138 -7.02 4.72 -9.07
N PHE A 139 -8.17 4.64 -9.75
CA PHE A 139 -8.52 5.43 -10.93
C PHE A 139 -9.70 6.39 -10.71
N HIS A 140 -9.97 6.75 -9.46
CA HIS A 140 -11.05 7.67 -9.12
C HIS A 140 -10.89 9.03 -9.86
N PRO A 141 -11.99 9.65 -10.37
CA PRO A 141 -11.93 10.90 -11.13
C PRO A 141 -11.21 12.07 -10.46
N ASP A 142 -11.15 12.08 -9.13
CA ASP A 142 -10.41 13.10 -8.37
C ASP A 142 -8.90 13.13 -8.69
N HIS A 143 -8.33 12.06 -9.26
CA HIS A 143 -6.92 12.07 -9.64
C HIS A 143 -6.59 13.10 -10.70
N ARG A 144 -7.56 13.50 -11.54
CA ARG A 144 -7.44 14.60 -12.52
C ARG A 144 -7.25 15.98 -11.87
N LYS A 145 -7.59 16.11 -10.59
CA LYS A 145 -7.50 17.38 -9.84
C LYS A 145 -6.09 17.63 -9.26
N PHE A 146 -5.22 16.63 -9.23
CA PHE A 146 -3.83 16.82 -8.84
C PHE A 146 -3.05 17.54 -9.94
N ASP A 147 -2.11 18.39 -9.52
CA ASP A 147 -1.26 19.14 -10.44
C ASP A 147 -0.09 18.28 -10.94
N LEU A 148 0.32 17.28 -10.14
CA LEU A 148 1.32 16.29 -10.50
C LEU A 148 1.03 14.96 -9.76
N SER A 149 1.25 13.83 -10.44
CA SER A 149 1.18 12.47 -9.87
C SER A 149 2.50 11.77 -10.07
N LEU A 150 3.18 11.40 -8.98
CA LEU A 150 4.47 10.69 -8.98
C LEU A 150 4.18 9.20 -8.83
N VAL A 151 4.39 8.42 -9.89
CA VAL A 151 3.94 7.02 -9.93
C VAL A 151 5.09 6.03 -9.89
N ALA A 152 4.77 4.80 -9.43
CA ALA A 152 5.76 3.75 -9.23
C ALA A 152 6.36 3.20 -10.53
N GLY A 153 5.59 3.20 -11.63
CA GLY A 153 6.06 2.65 -12.91
C GLY A 153 5.15 2.97 -14.08
N PRO A 154 5.54 2.52 -15.29
CA PRO A 154 4.83 2.80 -16.54
C PRO A 154 3.37 2.34 -16.55
N LYS A 155 3.06 1.19 -15.94
CA LYS A 155 1.69 0.65 -15.84
C LYS A 155 0.73 1.68 -15.23
N MET A 156 1.08 2.23 -14.07
CA MET A 156 0.23 3.21 -13.39
C MET A 156 0.14 4.52 -14.18
N ALA A 157 1.22 4.94 -14.85
CA ALA A 157 1.20 6.12 -15.70
C ALA A 157 0.20 5.96 -16.87
N ALA A 158 0.26 4.83 -17.56
CA ALA A 158 -0.67 4.51 -18.65
C ALA A 158 -2.13 4.43 -18.17
N GLN A 159 -2.37 3.77 -17.03
CA GLN A 159 -3.69 3.66 -16.44
C GLN A 159 -4.28 5.01 -16.03
N LEU A 160 -3.49 5.91 -15.42
CA LEU A 160 -3.94 7.26 -15.09
C LEU A 160 -4.27 8.08 -16.33
N ALA A 161 -3.43 8.01 -17.37
CA ALA A 161 -3.66 8.68 -18.63
C ALA A 161 -4.95 8.18 -19.32
N ALA A 162 -5.16 6.86 -19.37
CA ALA A 162 -6.40 6.24 -19.88
C ALA A 162 -7.65 6.69 -19.11
N ASN A 163 -7.49 7.03 -17.82
CA ASN A 163 -8.57 7.56 -16.97
C ASN A 163 -8.66 9.11 -16.99
N GLY A 164 -8.00 9.76 -17.97
CA GLY A 164 -8.13 11.19 -18.28
C GLY A 164 -7.29 12.11 -17.39
N VAL A 165 -6.24 11.61 -16.75
CA VAL A 165 -5.18 12.45 -16.19
C VAL A 165 -4.27 12.89 -17.33
N ASP A 166 -4.00 14.19 -17.42
CA ASP A 166 -3.08 14.73 -18.41
C ASP A 166 -1.69 14.08 -18.28
N PRO A 167 -1.14 13.43 -19.33
CA PRO A 167 0.19 12.83 -19.30
C PRO A 167 1.30 13.78 -18.84
N ALA A 168 1.21 15.08 -19.13
CA ALA A 168 2.16 16.10 -18.67
C ALA A 168 2.16 16.30 -17.15
N ARG A 169 1.16 15.76 -16.45
CA ARG A 169 1.03 15.77 -14.98
C ARG A 169 1.34 14.41 -14.34
N ILE A 170 1.95 13.51 -15.09
CA ILE A 170 2.32 12.19 -14.59
C ILE A 170 3.83 12.02 -14.75
N GLU A 171 4.52 11.69 -13.65
CA GLU A 171 5.95 11.42 -13.69
C GLU A 171 6.27 10.07 -13.02
N VAL A 172 7.06 9.25 -13.71
CA VAL A 172 7.45 7.93 -13.22
C VAL A 172 8.70 8.09 -12.35
N THR A 173 8.52 8.06 -11.04
CA THR A 173 9.61 8.26 -10.07
C THR A 173 10.04 6.98 -9.36
N GLY A 174 9.26 5.88 -9.46
CA GLY A 174 9.55 4.63 -8.79
C GLY A 174 8.84 4.49 -7.44
N TYR A 175 9.21 3.47 -6.67
CA TYR A 175 8.50 3.04 -5.47
C TYR A 175 9.39 3.21 -4.24
N SER A 176 9.28 4.36 -3.56
CA SER A 176 10.14 4.77 -2.44
C SER A 176 10.09 3.83 -1.22
N LYS A 177 9.03 3.03 -1.06
CA LYS A 177 8.93 2.03 0.01
C LYS A 177 10.08 1.02 -0.04
N PHE A 178 10.60 0.69 -1.23
CA PHE A 178 11.65 -0.32 -1.39
C PHE A 178 13.03 0.13 -0.89
N GLU A 179 13.29 1.42 -0.75
CA GLU A 179 14.63 1.95 -0.42
C GLU A 179 15.16 1.52 0.95
N ARG A 180 14.26 1.21 1.88
CA ARG A 180 14.62 0.76 3.24
C ARG A 180 14.50 -0.74 3.41
N ILE A 181 14.35 -1.48 2.30
CA ILE A 181 14.13 -2.91 2.29
C ILE A 181 15.24 -3.56 1.48
N ASP A 182 15.97 -4.46 2.08
CA ASP A 182 16.87 -5.33 1.33
C ASP A 182 16.02 -6.37 0.55
N LEU A 183 15.77 -6.08 -0.72
CA LEU A 183 14.98 -6.95 -1.61
C LEU A 183 15.67 -8.31 -1.87
N ALA A 184 16.97 -8.41 -1.59
CA ALA A 184 17.72 -9.67 -1.65
C ALA A 184 17.58 -10.52 -0.39
N ALA A 185 17.09 -9.97 0.71
CA ALA A 185 16.93 -10.69 1.97
C ALA A 185 16.04 -11.94 1.83
N ARG A 186 16.34 -12.93 2.65
CA ARG A 186 15.62 -14.22 2.74
C ARG A 186 15.42 -14.57 4.22
N PRO A 187 14.56 -13.80 4.94
CA PRO A 187 14.31 -14.07 6.34
C PRO A 187 13.66 -15.46 6.51
N ARG A 188 14.12 -16.21 7.49
CA ARG A 188 13.56 -17.53 7.85
C ARG A 188 12.66 -17.37 9.06
N PHE A 189 11.52 -18.05 9.04
CA PHE A 189 10.51 -18.01 10.09
C PHE A 189 10.28 -19.36 10.75
N PHE A 190 10.78 -20.43 10.13
CA PHE A 190 10.68 -21.79 10.62
C PHE A 190 12.07 -22.44 10.69
N GLU A 191 12.22 -23.41 11.61
CA GLU A 191 13.49 -24.11 11.81
C GLU A 191 13.72 -25.24 10.79
N ASN A 192 12.64 -25.72 10.17
CA ASN A 192 12.69 -26.75 9.12
C ASN A 192 12.96 -26.14 7.74
N ASP A 193 13.22 -27.00 6.74
CA ASP A 193 13.50 -26.62 5.36
C ASP A 193 12.28 -26.83 4.42
N ASN A 194 11.08 -27.02 4.98
CA ASN A 194 9.87 -27.15 4.18
C ASN A 194 9.58 -25.86 3.41
N PRO A 195 9.03 -25.95 2.19
CA PRO A 195 8.61 -24.77 1.43
C PRO A 195 7.66 -23.89 2.24
N THR A 196 7.93 -22.60 2.26
CA THR A 196 7.15 -21.63 3.04
C THR A 196 6.23 -20.83 2.13
N PHE A 197 4.94 -20.93 2.39
CA PHE A 197 3.90 -20.17 1.70
C PHE A 197 3.48 -18.96 2.54
N VAL A 198 3.20 -17.83 1.91
CA VAL A 198 2.54 -16.71 2.57
C VAL A 198 1.10 -16.61 2.08
N TYR A 199 0.13 -16.62 3.01
CA TYR A 199 -1.26 -16.37 2.71
C TYR A 199 -1.62 -14.93 3.12
N ASN A 200 -1.95 -14.10 2.10
CA ASN A 200 -2.23 -12.69 2.26
C ASN A 200 -3.60 -12.30 1.68
N PRO A 201 -4.70 -12.66 2.35
CA PRO A 201 -6.04 -12.29 1.90
C PRO A 201 -6.33 -10.81 2.12
N HIS A 202 -7.10 -10.22 1.19
CA HIS A 202 -7.59 -8.85 1.27
C HIS A 202 -8.65 -8.69 2.37
N PHE A 203 -8.98 -7.45 2.74
CA PHE A 203 -10.00 -7.17 3.75
C PHE A 203 -11.42 -6.94 3.18
N ASP A 204 -11.53 -6.60 1.88
CA ASP A 204 -12.81 -6.33 1.23
C ASP A 204 -13.60 -7.66 1.08
N PRO A 205 -14.83 -7.76 1.59
CA PRO A 205 -15.56 -9.03 1.65
C PRO A 205 -15.99 -9.59 0.28
N TYR A 206 -15.93 -8.81 -0.79
CA TYR A 206 -16.18 -9.28 -2.15
C TYR A 206 -14.93 -9.90 -2.79
N LEU A 207 -13.77 -9.28 -2.58
CA LEU A 207 -12.51 -9.67 -3.23
C LEU A 207 -11.71 -10.70 -2.42
N SER A 208 -12.00 -10.80 -1.11
CA SER A 208 -11.18 -11.59 -0.20
C SER A 208 -11.56 -13.06 -0.18
N SER A 209 -10.57 -13.90 -0.34
CA SER A 209 -10.67 -15.36 -0.15
C SER A 209 -10.89 -15.76 1.31
N TRP A 210 -10.60 -14.86 2.27
CA TRP A 210 -10.68 -15.15 3.70
C TRP A 210 -12.08 -15.61 4.14
N TYR A 211 -13.11 -14.95 3.64
CA TYR A 211 -14.47 -15.17 4.13
C TYR A 211 -15.05 -16.54 3.74
N GLU A 212 -14.61 -17.11 2.62
CA GLU A 212 -15.16 -18.34 2.07
C GLU A 212 -14.20 -19.54 2.25
N ALA A 213 -12.91 -19.33 2.16
CA ALA A 213 -11.92 -20.39 2.13
C ALA A 213 -10.80 -20.24 3.20
N GLY A 214 -10.63 -19.05 3.77
CA GLY A 214 -9.48 -18.77 4.64
C GLY A 214 -9.34 -19.69 5.85
N PRO A 215 -10.36 -19.86 6.71
CA PRO A 215 -10.27 -20.76 7.85
C PRO A 215 -9.96 -22.20 7.42
N GLN A 216 -10.63 -22.71 6.39
CA GLN A 216 -10.41 -24.05 5.84
C GLN A 216 -8.97 -24.22 5.32
N LEU A 217 -8.42 -23.20 4.67
CA LEU A 217 -7.01 -23.22 4.22
C LEU A 217 -6.04 -23.35 5.39
N LEU A 218 -6.26 -22.58 6.46
CA LEU A 218 -5.44 -22.66 7.66
C LEU A 218 -5.55 -24.02 8.35
N GLU A 219 -6.75 -24.60 8.42
CA GLU A 219 -7.00 -25.95 8.93
C GLU A 219 -6.29 -27.01 8.10
N TRP A 220 -6.31 -26.88 6.76
CA TRP A 220 -5.59 -27.78 5.87
C TRP A 220 -4.07 -27.74 6.13
N PHE A 221 -3.46 -26.55 6.22
CA PHE A 221 -2.03 -26.46 6.55
C PHE A 221 -1.70 -27.01 7.94
N ALA A 222 -2.63 -26.97 8.89
CA ALA A 222 -2.48 -27.55 10.21
C ALA A 222 -2.71 -29.07 10.24
N SER A 223 -3.25 -29.67 9.17
CA SER A 223 -3.50 -31.11 9.06
C SER A 223 -2.23 -31.90 8.77
N GLU A 224 -2.31 -33.23 8.84
CA GLU A 224 -1.19 -34.13 8.52
C GLU A 224 -0.65 -33.92 7.09
N GLU A 225 -1.54 -33.71 6.12
CA GLU A 225 -1.16 -33.44 4.73
C GLU A 225 -0.43 -32.11 4.57
N GLY A 226 -0.88 -31.07 5.29
CA GLY A 226 -0.32 -29.73 5.24
C GLY A 226 1.05 -29.59 5.91
N GLN A 227 1.45 -30.54 6.77
CA GLN A 227 2.73 -30.49 7.48
C GLN A 227 3.97 -30.59 6.58
N ALA A 228 3.81 -31.00 5.32
CA ALA A 228 4.88 -30.95 4.32
C ALA A 228 5.29 -29.51 3.95
N TYR A 229 4.51 -28.52 4.36
CA TYR A 229 4.66 -27.09 4.03
C TYR A 229 4.62 -26.24 5.27
N ASN A 230 5.24 -25.06 5.21
CA ASN A 230 5.06 -24.01 6.20
C ASN A 230 4.09 -22.95 5.65
N LEU A 231 3.27 -22.37 6.52
CA LEU A 231 2.37 -21.26 6.20
C LEU A 231 2.67 -20.06 7.07
N ILE A 232 2.85 -18.90 6.45
CA ILE A 232 2.78 -17.59 7.10
C ILE A 232 1.41 -16.99 6.77
N PHE A 233 0.51 -16.93 7.74
CA PHE A 233 -0.74 -16.21 7.61
C PHE A 233 -0.50 -14.73 7.97
N ALA A 234 -0.35 -13.89 6.95
CA ALA A 234 -0.09 -12.47 7.05
C ALA A 234 -1.13 -11.69 6.23
N PRO A 235 -2.36 -11.52 6.75
CA PRO A 235 -3.45 -10.90 6.00
C PRO A 235 -3.21 -9.40 5.80
N HIS A 236 -4.00 -8.81 4.91
CA HIS A 236 -4.03 -7.35 4.79
C HIS A 236 -4.32 -6.70 6.13
N VAL A 237 -3.51 -5.71 6.51
CA VAL A 237 -3.51 -5.05 7.83
C VAL A 237 -4.86 -4.51 8.31
N MET A 238 -5.84 -4.37 7.43
CA MET A 238 -7.20 -3.94 7.77
C MET A 238 -8.13 -5.09 8.14
N LEU A 239 -7.81 -6.34 7.76
CA LEU A 239 -8.74 -7.47 7.88
C LEU A 239 -9.12 -7.76 9.34
N PHE A 240 -8.17 -7.74 10.25
CA PHE A 240 -8.40 -8.05 11.67
C PHE A 240 -8.69 -6.83 12.55
N ARG A 241 -8.68 -5.61 11.99
CA ARG A 241 -9.04 -4.39 12.73
C ARG A 241 -10.51 -4.27 13.08
N LYS A 242 -11.38 -4.96 12.34
CA LYS A 242 -12.83 -4.93 12.56
C LYS A 242 -13.40 -6.34 12.45
N SER A 243 -14.49 -6.59 13.16
CA SER A 243 -15.25 -7.85 13.06
C SER A 243 -16.24 -7.87 11.90
N MET A 244 -16.60 -6.68 11.38
CA MET A 244 -17.52 -6.51 10.25
C MET A 244 -16.85 -5.64 9.18
N HIS A 245 -16.86 -6.11 7.94
CA HIS A 245 -16.38 -5.36 6.78
C HIS A 245 -17.50 -5.14 5.78
N VAL A 246 -17.42 -4.01 5.09
CA VAL A 246 -18.39 -3.60 4.07
C VAL A 246 -17.62 -3.29 2.80
N SER A 247 -18.11 -3.80 1.68
CA SER A 247 -17.74 -3.39 0.33
C SER A 247 -18.83 -2.51 -0.25
N PRO A 248 -18.70 -1.16 -0.20
CA PRO A 248 -19.77 -0.26 -0.68
C PRO A 248 -19.98 -0.40 -2.18
N GLU A 249 -18.93 -0.67 -2.94
CA GLU A 249 -18.94 -0.84 -4.39
C GLU A 249 -19.86 -2.02 -4.80
N TYR A 250 -19.75 -3.13 -4.06
CA TYR A 250 -20.51 -4.36 -4.33
C TYR A 250 -21.72 -4.54 -3.41
N LYS A 251 -22.03 -3.54 -2.56
CA LYS A 251 -23.16 -3.55 -1.61
C LYS A 251 -23.20 -4.81 -0.73
N LEU A 252 -22.03 -5.26 -0.31
CA LEU A 252 -21.84 -6.48 0.47
C LEU A 252 -21.28 -6.17 1.84
N ALA A 253 -21.80 -6.82 2.87
CA ALA A 253 -21.29 -6.78 4.23
C ALA A 253 -21.13 -8.20 4.77
N LYS A 254 -19.96 -8.54 5.34
CA LYS A 254 -19.71 -9.84 5.94
C LYS A 254 -19.02 -9.68 7.31
N ARG A 255 -19.37 -10.57 8.22
CA ARG A 255 -18.62 -10.76 9.46
C ARG A 255 -17.35 -11.54 9.17
N ARG A 256 -16.22 -11.04 9.67
CA ARG A 256 -14.93 -11.70 9.53
C ARG A 256 -14.93 -13.01 10.33
N PRO A 257 -14.57 -14.16 9.72
CA PRO A 257 -14.29 -15.40 10.44
C PRO A 257 -13.10 -15.23 11.39
N GLU A 258 -13.07 -16.03 12.46
CA GLU A 258 -11.91 -16.10 13.36
C GLU A 258 -10.85 -17.06 12.81
N VAL A 259 -9.63 -16.94 13.32
CA VAL A 259 -8.54 -17.87 13.02
C VAL A 259 -8.82 -19.20 13.76
N PRO A 260 -8.77 -20.37 13.07
CA PRO A 260 -8.98 -21.65 13.70
C PRO A 260 -7.95 -21.97 14.79
N GLU A 261 -8.39 -22.59 15.89
CA GLU A 261 -7.50 -22.98 16.99
C GLU A 261 -6.42 -23.98 16.53
N ALA A 262 -6.75 -24.88 15.61
CA ALA A 262 -5.81 -25.84 15.02
C ALA A 262 -4.61 -25.12 14.37
N ALA A 263 -4.86 -24.02 13.64
CA ALA A 263 -3.81 -23.22 13.02
C ALA A 263 -2.93 -22.50 14.05
N LEU A 264 -3.53 -22.02 15.14
CA LEU A 264 -2.78 -21.38 16.24
C LEU A 264 -1.88 -22.35 17.01
N ALA A 265 -2.25 -23.63 17.03
CA ALA A 265 -1.49 -24.70 17.69
C ALA A 265 -0.43 -25.37 16.79
N ALA A 266 -0.54 -25.23 15.47
CA ALA A 266 0.32 -25.91 14.51
C ALA A 266 1.72 -25.25 14.45
N ARG A 267 2.79 -26.08 14.48
CA ARG A 267 4.18 -25.60 14.46
C ARG A 267 4.64 -25.09 13.10
N ASN A 268 3.99 -25.54 12.03
CA ASN A 268 4.25 -25.13 10.65
C ASN A 268 3.37 -23.97 10.19
N VAL A 269 2.54 -23.37 11.07
CA VAL A 269 1.69 -22.23 10.78
C VAL A 269 2.08 -21.05 11.69
N LEU A 270 2.54 -19.95 11.08
CA LEU A 270 2.79 -18.70 11.77
C LEU A 270 1.62 -17.76 11.49
N VAL A 271 0.94 -17.31 12.53
CA VAL A 271 -0.19 -16.37 12.42
C VAL A 271 0.25 -15.00 12.91
N ASP A 272 0.22 -14.00 12.03
CA ASP A 272 0.44 -12.60 12.38
C ASP A 272 -0.68 -11.71 11.80
N VAL A 273 -1.53 -11.17 12.67
CA VAL A 273 -2.70 -10.36 12.27
C VAL A 273 -2.58 -8.88 12.61
N ASP A 274 -1.59 -8.49 13.42
CA ASP A 274 -1.41 -7.11 13.89
C ASP A 274 0.05 -6.68 14.12
N GLY A 275 1.00 -7.57 13.87
CA GLY A 275 2.43 -7.36 14.11
C GLY A 275 3.10 -6.38 13.12
N PRO A 276 4.29 -5.88 13.50
CA PRO A 276 5.03 -4.93 12.69
C PRO A 276 5.53 -5.49 11.34
N ARG A 277 5.72 -6.80 11.25
CA ARG A 277 6.19 -7.48 10.03
C ARG A 277 5.18 -7.48 8.89
N LEU A 278 3.92 -7.17 9.15
CA LEU A 278 2.91 -6.93 8.12
C LEU A 278 3.21 -5.69 7.27
N PHE A 279 4.16 -4.83 7.68
CA PHE A 279 4.47 -3.55 7.03
C PHE A 279 5.86 -3.50 6.38
N ASP A 280 6.76 -4.45 6.67
CA ASP A 280 8.17 -4.37 6.31
C ASP A 280 8.59 -5.34 5.19
N MET A 281 7.65 -6.02 4.59
CA MET A 281 7.83 -7.02 3.53
C MET A 281 8.58 -8.30 3.96
N SER A 282 8.97 -8.46 5.22
CA SER A 282 9.76 -9.62 5.65
C SER A 282 9.05 -10.94 5.32
N TYR A 283 7.74 -11.03 5.51
CA TYR A 283 6.96 -12.21 5.15
C TYR A 283 6.94 -12.45 3.62
N MET A 284 6.78 -11.38 2.84
CA MET A 284 6.80 -11.45 1.38
C MET A 284 8.17 -11.90 0.84
N LEU A 285 9.26 -11.45 1.49
CA LEU A 285 10.63 -11.80 1.10
C LEU A 285 11.04 -13.19 1.59
N GLY A 286 10.52 -13.65 2.74
CA GLY A 286 10.87 -14.94 3.32
C GLY A 286 10.10 -16.15 2.76
N ALA A 287 8.96 -15.92 2.09
CA ALA A 287 8.17 -16.99 1.52
C ALA A 287 8.70 -17.47 0.16
N ASP A 288 8.53 -18.77 -0.14
CA ASP A 288 8.84 -19.39 -1.42
C ASP A 288 7.68 -19.27 -2.41
N ALA A 289 6.44 -19.19 -1.90
CA ALA A 289 5.24 -19.06 -2.70
C ALA A 289 4.20 -18.14 -2.03
N TYR A 290 3.30 -17.60 -2.83
CA TYR A 290 2.21 -16.73 -2.42
C TYR A 290 0.87 -17.40 -2.64
N ILE A 291 -0.01 -17.31 -1.66
CA ILE A 291 -1.44 -17.61 -1.77
C ILE A 291 -2.21 -16.34 -1.43
N GLY A 292 -3.21 -15.99 -2.21
CA GLY A 292 -4.03 -14.82 -1.90
C GLY A 292 -4.97 -14.42 -3.03
N ASP A 293 -5.37 -13.16 -2.96
CA ASP A 293 -6.37 -12.57 -3.83
C ASP A 293 -5.96 -11.15 -4.29
N ALA A 294 -6.89 -10.27 -4.64
CA ALA A 294 -6.62 -8.94 -5.16
C ALA A 294 -5.96 -8.02 -4.13
N SER A 295 -4.65 -8.13 -3.96
CA SER A 295 -3.87 -7.32 -3.02
C SER A 295 -2.70 -6.62 -3.71
N SER A 296 -2.43 -5.36 -3.34
CA SER A 296 -1.22 -4.66 -3.77
C SER A 296 0.07 -5.30 -3.22
N GLN A 297 -0.02 -6.10 -2.15
CA GLN A 297 1.10 -6.83 -1.57
C GLN A 297 1.57 -7.98 -2.47
N LEU A 298 0.72 -8.48 -3.36
CA LEU A 298 1.13 -9.43 -4.41
C LEU A 298 2.25 -8.82 -5.29
N TYR A 299 2.13 -7.55 -5.68
CA TYR A 299 3.19 -6.87 -6.45
C TYR A 299 4.50 -6.74 -5.65
N GLU A 300 4.40 -6.53 -4.35
CA GLU A 300 5.57 -6.51 -3.46
C GLU A 300 6.21 -7.90 -3.32
N PHE A 301 5.42 -8.97 -3.33
CA PHE A 301 5.92 -10.35 -3.39
C PHE A 301 6.65 -10.63 -4.71
N LEU A 302 6.10 -10.16 -5.82
CA LEU A 302 6.60 -10.41 -7.17
C LEU A 302 7.88 -9.64 -7.55
N VAL A 303 8.40 -8.73 -6.69
CA VAL A 303 9.74 -8.13 -6.94
C VAL A 303 10.83 -9.19 -7.14
N ARG A 304 10.56 -10.39 -6.69
CA ARG A 304 11.28 -11.61 -6.99
C ARG A 304 10.27 -12.64 -7.48
N PRO A 305 10.28 -13.00 -8.77
CA PRO A 305 9.36 -14.00 -9.35
C PRO A 305 9.41 -15.33 -8.63
N ARG A 306 8.24 -15.83 -8.20
CA ARG A 306 8.05 -17.08 -7.46
C ARG A 306 6.65 -17.61 -7.70
N ALA A 307 6.32 -18.79 -7.19
CA ALA A 307 4.99 -19.35 -7.34
C ALA A 307 3.91 -18.44 -6.71
N VAL A 308 2.84 -18.23 -7.46
CA VAL A 308 1.64 -17.51 -7.02
C VAL A 308 0.43 -18.39 -7.26
N PHE A 309 -0.43 -18.52 -6.26
CA PHE A 309 -1.72 -19.20 -6.34
C PHE A 309 -2.81 -18.18 -5.96
N LEU A 310 -3.69 -17.89 -6.90
CA LEU A 310 -4.79 -16.96 -6.70
C LEU A 310 -6.01 -17.74 -6.21
N LEU A 311 -6.40 -17.51 -4.96
CA LEU A 311 -7.55 -18.18 -4.36
C LEU A 311 -8.81 -17.30 -4.57
N ASP A 312 -9.69 -17.74 -5.47
CA ASP A 312 -10.87 -17.02 -5.93
C ASP A 312 -12.16 -17.86 -5.76
N PRO A 313 -12.58 -18.14 -4.51
CA PRO A 313 -13.70 -19.04 -4.24
C PRO A 313 -15.03 -18.57 -4.84
N ASN A 314 -15.21 -17.27 -4.96
CA ASN A 314 -16.43 -16.65 -5.50
C ASN A 314 -16.37 -16.38 -7.01
N GLY A 315 -15.23 -16.53 -7.65
CA GLY A 315 -15.03 -16.15 -9.05
C GLY A 315 -14.94 -14.64 -9.29
N ALA A 316 -14.83 -13.85 -8.24
CA ALA A 316 -14.82 -12.40 -8.30
C ALA A 316 -13.64 -11.82 -9.09
N LEU A 317 -12.48 -12.49 -9.06
CA LEU A 317 -11.30 -12.11 -9.82
C LEU A 317 -11.47 -12.48 -11.29
N ALA A 318 -11.98 -13.67 -11.57
CA ALA A 318 -12.21 -14.16 -12.94
C ALA A 318 -13.24 -13.29 -13.70
N GLU A 319 -14.28 -12.80 -13.00
CA GLU A 319 -15.28 -11.89 -13.58
C GLU A 319 -14.70 -10.56 -14.07
N GLN A 320 -13.65 -10.05 -13.43
CA GLN A 320 -13.00 -8.79 -13.81
C GLN A 320 -12.05 -8.94 -15.00
N GLY A 321 -11.50 -10.14 -15.21
CA GLY A 321 -10.63 -10.46 -16.35
C GLY A 321 -9.21 -9.86 -16.27
N HIS A 322 -8.31 -10.39 -17.12
CA HIS A 322 -6.89 -10.04 -17.16
C HIS A 322 -6.61 -8.58 -17.58
N GLU A 323 -7.46 -7.97 -18.40
CA GLU A 323 -7.28 -6.57 -18.81
C GLU A 323 -7.44 -5.61 -17.62
N THR A 324 -8.37 -5.92 -16.72
CA THR A 324 -8.62 -5.14 -15.50
C THR A 324 -7.64 -5.47 -14.40
N LEU A 325 -7.31 -6.76 -14.26
CA LEU A 325 -6.44 -7.31 -13.22
C LEU A 325 -5.24 -8.05 -13.84
N PRO A 326 -4.19 -7.32 -14.29
CA PRO A 326 -3.02 -7.92 -14.95
C PRO A 326 -2.32 -8.99 -14.12
N PHE A 327 -2.42 -8.94 -12.79
CA PHE A 327 -1.82 -9.95 -11.91
C PHE A 327 -2.44 -11.36 -12.07
N LEU A 328 -3.60 -11.49 -12.69
CA LEU A 328 -4.18 -12.80 -13.00
C LEU A 328 -3.30 -13.64 -13.94
N SER A 329 -2.39 -13.01 -14.67
CA SER A 329 -1.39 -13.70 -15.50
C SER A 329 -0.19 -14.24 -14.72
N THR A 330 -0.10 -14.03 -13.41
CA THR A 330 1.10 -14.33 -12.61
C THR A 330 1.07 -15.70 -11.93
N GLY A 331 -0.06 -16.40 -11.98
CA GLY A 331 -0.22 -17.72 -11.38
C GLY A 331 -1.58 -18.35 -11.69
N PRO A 332 -1.79 -19.63 -11.36
CA PRO A 332 -3.09 -20.27 -11.52
C PRO A 332 -4.11 -19.66 -10.55
N SER A 333 -5.37 -19.59 -11.00
CA SER A 333 -6.52 -19.23 -10.18
C SER A 333 -7.29 -20.50 -9.81
N VAL A 334 -7.49 -20.71 -8.51
CA VAL A 334 -8.18 -21.89 -7.95
C VAL A 334 -9.38 -21.45 -7.14
N ARG A 335 -10.43 -22.29 -7.10
CA ARG A 335 -11.70 -21.95 -6.46
C ARG A 335 -11.95 -22.60 -5.11
N SER A 336 -11.10 -23.52 -4.69
CA SER A 336 -11.25 -24.17 -3.39
C SER A 336 -9.90 -24.56 -2.80
N VAL A 337 -9.90 -24.90 -1.51
CA VAL A 337 -8.72 -25.36 -0.78
C VAL A 337 -8.26 -26.72 -1.33
N GLU A 338 -9.19 -27.61 -1.71
CA GLU A 338 -8.88 -28.91 -2.29
C GLU A 338 -8.20 -28.78 -3.66
N ALA A 339 -8.69 -27.87 -4.51
CA ALA A 339 -8.07 -27.58 -5.80
C ALA A 339 -6.65 -26.99 -5.59
N LEU A 340 -6.49 -26.08 -4.62
CA LEU A 340 -5.19 -25.53 -4.25
C LEU A 340 -4.24 -26.62 -3.78
N ALA A 341 -4.68 -27.50 -2.87
CA ALA A 341 -3.87 -28.58 -2.32
C ALA A 341 -3.31 -29.52 -3.42
N THR A 342 -4.06 -29.68 -4.51
CA THR A 342 -3.62 -30.47 -5.67
C THR A 342 -2.49 -29.78 -6.46
N GLU A 343 -2.46 -28.43 -6.46
CA GLU A 343 -1.44 -27.65 -7.18
C GLU A 343 -0.17 -27.40 -6.35
N LEU A 344 -0.24 -27.48 -5.02
CA LEU A 344 0.89 -27.12 -4.14
C LEU A 344 2.14 -27.99 -4.35
N PRO A 345 2.08 -29.32 -4.62
CA PRO A 345 3.27 -30.12 -4.86
C PRO A 345 4.12 -29.59 -6.03
N ASP A 346 3.50 -29.02 -7.05
CA ASP A 346 4.13 -28.52 -8.27
C ASP A 346 4.47 -27.03 -8.20
N TRP A 347 4.61 -26.47 -6.98
CA TRP A 347 4.86 -25.03 -6.81
C TRP A 347 6.11 -24.52 -7.54
N ALA A 348 7.19 -25.32 -7.58
CA ALA A 348 8.42 -24.94 -8.26
C ALA A 348 8.25 -24.87 -9.79
N GLU A 349 7.48 -25.82 -10.36
CA GLU A 349 7.14 -25.80 -11.79
C GLU A 349 6.21 -24.65 -12.12
N THR A 350 5.24 -24.36 -11.24
CA THR A 350 4.36 -23.19 -11.34
C THR A 350 5.17 -21.91 -11.34
N ALA A 351 6.16 -21.75 -10.46
CA ALA A 351 7.06 -20.60 -10.46
C ALA A 351 7.77 -20.43 -11.81
N ALA A 352 8.33 -21.51 -12.37
CA ALA A 352 9.03 -21.48 -13.65
C ALA A 352 8.10 -21.12 -14.83
N ARG A 353 6.90 -21.70 -14.85
CA ARG A 353 5.89 -21.49 -15.90
C ARG A 353 5.43 -20.03 -15.98
N PHE A 354 5.20 -19.38 -14.84
CA PHE A 354 4.66 -18.02 -14.80
C PHE A 354 5.72 -16.92 -14.70
N LYS A 355 7.00 -17.29 -14.53
CA LYS A 355 8.08 -16.31 -14.40
C LYS A 355 8.13 -15.27 -15.53
N PRO A 356 7.99 -15.59 -16.84
CA PRO A 356 8.03 -14.58 -17.90
C PRO A 356 6.95 -13.50 -17.75
N ALA A 357 5.71 -13.89 -17.43
CA ALA A 357 4.61 -12.95 -17.22
C ALA A 357 4.82 -12.11 -15.94
N GLN A 358 5.40 -12.70 -14.89
CA GLN A 358 5.74 -12.00 -13.66
C GLN A 358 6.84 -10.95 -13.92
N ASP A 359 7.92 -11.32 -14.63
CA ASP A 359 9.02 -10.41 -14.99
C ASP A 359 8.48 -9.20 -15.78
N GLU A 360 7.63 -9.44 -16.78
CA GLU A 360 7.01 -8.36 -17.56
C GLU A 360 6.14 -7.45 -16.68
N LEU A 361 5.26 -8.04 -15.88
CA LEU A 361 4.37 -7.27 -15.00
C LEU A 361 5.16 -6.41 -14.00
N ILE A 362 6.25 -6.94 -13.43
CA ILE A 362 7.08 -6.19 -12.48
C ILE A 362 7.84 -5.07 -13.17
N ALA A 363 8.40 -5.30 -14.36
CA ALA A 363 9.07 -4.27 -15.15
C ALA A 363 8.13 -3.10 -15.50
N GLN A 364 6.85 -3.39 -15.75
CA GLN A 364 5.83 -2.36 -16.00
C GLN A 364 5.33 -1.69 -14.72
N THR A 365 5.35 -2.42 -13.58
CA THR A 365 4.79 -1.90 -12.31
C THR A 365 5.78 -1.01 -11.57
N PHE A 366 7.08 -1.35 -11.57
CA PHE A 366 8.10 -0.64 -10.81
C PHE A 366 9.24 -0.17 -11.72
N ALA A 367 9.45 1.15 -11.78
CA ALA A 367 10.63 1.73 -12.42
C ALA A 367 11.84 1.63 -11.49
N LEU A 368 12.43 0.44 -11.39
CA LEU A 368 13.66 0.21 -10.63
C LEU A 368 14.84 0.92 -11.29
N SER A 369 15.71 1.54 -10.48
CA SER A 369 16.87 2.32 -10.94
C SER A 369 17.89 2.42 -9.82
N ASP A 370 19.16 2.66 -10.17
CA ASP A 370 20.25 2.93 -9.22
C ASP A 370 20.01 4.26 -8.47
N THR A 371 19.35 5.23 -9.10
CA THR A 371 18.92 6.46 -8.43
C THR A 371 17.68 6.16 -7.57
N PRO A 372 17.71 6.44 -6.26
CA PRO A 372 16.58 6.20 -5.37
C PRO A 372 15.28 6.85 -5.87
N ALA A 373 14.17 6.17 -5.71
CA ALA A 373 12.84 6.69 -6.09
C ALA A 373 12.48 7.96 -5.32
N SER A 374 12.90 8.05 -4.04
CA SER A 374 12.71 9.25 -3.21
C SER A 374 13.48 10.46 -3.74
N THR A 375 14.71 10.28 -4.22
CA THR A 375 15.51 11.32 -4.88
C THR A 375 14.84 11.78 -6.17
N ARG A 376 14.40 10.84 -7.03
CA ARG A 376 13.67 11.19 -8.26
C ARG A 376 12.36 11.94 -7.97
N ALA A 377 11.62 11.49 -6.95
CA ALA A 377 10.39 12.16 -6.52
C ALA A 377 10.65 13.56 -5.93
N ALA A 378 11.68 13.71 -5.09
CA ALA A 378 12.08 15.01 -4.54
C ALA A 378 12.49 15.99 -5.65
N GLN A 379 13.26 15.54 -6.63
CA GLN A 379 13.64 16.34 -7.80
C GLN A 379 12.42 16.80 -8.61
N ALA A 380 11.46 15.91 -8.87
CA ALA A 380 10.22 16.23 -9.57
C ALA A 380 9.39 17.29 -8.81
N ILE A 381 9.26 17.13 -7.48
CA ILE A 381 8.57 18.09 -6.60
C ILE A 381 9.27 19.46 -6.66
N ALA A 382 10.60 19.50 -6.50
CA ALA A 382 11.37 20.73 -6.53
C ALA A 382 11.26 21.45 -7.88
N THR A 383 11.32 20.70 -8.99
CA THR A 383 11.12 21.24 -10.35
C THR A 383 9.73 21.85 -10.49
N ALA A 384 8.68 21.14 -10.07
CA ALA A 384 7.30 21.65 -10.14
C ALA A 384 7.10 22.93 -9.30
N ILE A 385 7.69 23.00 -8.10
CA ILE A 385 7.63 24.19 -7.23
C ILE A 385 8.32 25.38 -7.90
N ARG A 386 9.51 25.19 -8.48
CA ARG A 386 10.27 26.27 -9.14
C ARG A 386 9.57 26.78 -10.40
N SER A 387 9.01 25.86 -11.21
CA SER A 387 8.30 26.23 -12.46
C SER A 387 6.99 26.99 -12.26
N LYS A 388 6.35 26.88 -11.09
CA LYS A 388 5.12 27.64 -10.78
C LYS A 388 5.38 29.13 -10.58
N ASN A 389 6.61 29.52 -10.24
CA ASN A 389 6.97 30.89 -9.85
C ASN A 389 7.91 31.60 -10.84
N GLY A 390 8.30 30.92 -11.91
CA GLY A 390 8.99 31.51 -13.07
C GLY A 390 8.01 31.78 -14.19
#